data_ae055d880b4468c6ed6ca1a565fce37a
#
_entry.id   ae055d880b4468c6ed6ca1a565fce37a
#
_cell.length_a   1.000
_cell.length_b   1.000
_cell.length_c   1.000
_cell.angle_alpha   90.00
_cell.angle_beta   90.00
_cell.angle_gamma   90.00
#
_symmetry.space_group_name_H-M   'P 1'
#
loop_
_entity.id
_entity.type
_entity.pdbx_description
1 polymer ?
#
loop_
_entity_poly.entity_id
_entity_poly.type
_entity_poly.pdbx_seq_one_letter_code
_entity_poly.pdbx_strand_id
1 'polypeptide(L)'
;MFSIAQFRWLFLGNATFFLAMNGQMLTRTLLAWDLTGSATSLAYINLVVAIPMIFASIVGGAITDRVERRQLVLIGQSLIVANEIFILTLMLTGYLEFWHLLCTAFVAGCAFPFIMPARMAITATVVGPDKLQSAMAYAGSVMNLSRVFGPALMGIIVAQFDYKGAYMLSIVLYSSAVLCMFGVGRSRSGRQGDV
;
A
#
# COMPACT_ATOMS: atom_id res chain seq x y z
N MET A 1 17.90 6.22 -16.07
CA MET A 1 17.02 5.39 -15.24
C MET A 1 15.72 5.03 -15.96
N PHE A 2 14.96 6.00 -16.45
CA PHE A 2 13.70 5.75 -17.17
C PHE A 2 13.87 5.01 -18.52
N SER A 3 15.07 4.80 -19.01
CA SER A 3 15.35 3.89 -20.13
C SER A 3 15.16 2.41 -19.77
N ILE A 4 15.20 2.05 -18.47
CA ILE A 4 14.97 0.70 -17.99
C ILE A 4 13.47 0.48 -17.88
N ALA A 5 12.90 -0.36 -18.75
CA ALA A 5 11.44 -0.62 -18.76
C ALA A 5 10.90 -1.10 -17.41
N GLN A 6 11.63 -1.99 -16.74
CA GLN A 6 11.23 -2.49 -15.41
C GLN A 6 11.20 -1.38 -14.34
N PHE A 7 12.11 -0.39 -14.43
CA PHE A 7 12.10 0.74 -13.50
C PHE A 7 10.87 1.64 -13.71
N ARG A 8 10.43 1.85 -14.96
CA ARG A 8 9.20 2.62 -15.25
C ARG A 8 7.98 1.97 -14.64
N TRP A 9 7.82 0.65 -14.80
CA TRP A 9 6.73 -0.09 -14.20
C TRP A 9 6.76 -0.03 -12.68
N LEU A 10 7.94 -0.19 -12.08
CA LEU A 10 8.12 -0.11 -10.63
C LEU A 10 7.82 1.29 -10.10
N PHE A 11 8.29 2.33 -10.79
CA PHE A 11 8.05 3.73 -10.43
C PHE A 11 6.55 4.07 -10.47
N LEU A 12 5.86 3.70 -11.56
CA LEU A 12 4.43 3.92 -11.72
C LEU A 12 3.63 3.15 -10.66
N GLY A 13 3.97 1.87 -10.44
CA GLY A 13 3.34 1.07 -9.40
C GLY A 13 3.59 1.59 -7.98
N ASN A 14 4.75 2.20 -7.72
CA ASN A 14 5.01 2.89 -6.46
C ASN A 14 4.15 4.15 -6.31
N ALA A 15 4.05 4.96 -7.36
CA ALA A 15 3.26 6.19 -7.34
C ALA A 15 1.79 5.91 -7.04
N THR A 16 1.17 4.98 -7.77
CA THR A 16 -0.23 4.61 -7.57
C THR A 16 -0.48 3.97 -6.20
N PHE A 17 0.43 3.10 -5.75
CA PHE A 17 0.34 2.48 -4.43
C PHE A 17 0.41 3.49 -3.29
N PHE A 18 1.42 4.36 -3.29
CA PHE A 18 1.58 5.36 -2.22
C PHE A 18 0.48 6.40 -2.23
N LEU A 19 0.00 6.79 -3.41
CA LEU A 19 -1.13 7.71 -3.54
C LEU A 19 -2.40 7.12 -2.91
N ALA A 20 -2.72 5.88 -3.24
CA ALA A 20 -3.84 5.16 -2.63
C ALA A 20 -3.68 4.99 -1.13
N MET A 21 -2.50 4.55 -0.67
CA MET A 21 -2.22 4.29 0.74
C MET A 21 -2.42 5.55 1.61
N ASN A 22 -1.83 6.68 1.21
CA ASN A 22 -1.96 7.92 1.97
C ASN A 22 -3.37 8.51 1.87
N GLY A 23 -4.02 8.40 0.72
CA GLY A 23 -5.41 8.85 0.54
C GLY A 23 -6.38 8.04 1.38
N GLN A 24 -6.22 6.72 1.42
CA GLN A 24 -7.07 5.83 2.22
C GLN A 24 -6.92 6.04 3.72
N MET A 25 -5.78 6.48 4.19
CA MET A 25 -5.61 6.81 5.61
C MET A 25 -6.60 7.92 6.02
N LEU A 26 -6.76 8.96 5.20
CA LEU A 26 -7.75 10.01 5.42
C LEU A 26 -9.19 9.47 5.27
N THR A 27 -9.47 8.76 4.18
CA THR A 27 -10.82 8.24 3.87
C THR A 27 -11.36 7.35 5.00
N ARG A 28 -10.55 6.43 5.50
CA ARG A 28 -10.93 5.55 6.63
C ARG A 28 -11.17 6.33 7.91
N THR A 29 -10.35 7.34 8.17
CA THR A 29 -10.49 8.19 9.36
C THR A 29 -11.79 8.99 9.31
N LEU A 30 -12.11 9.60 8.17
CA LEU A 30 -13.36 10.34 7.98
C LEU A 30 -14.59 9.40 8.07
N LEU A 31 -14.51 8.23 7.42
CA LEU A 31 -15.58 7.24 7.46
C LEU A 31 -15.83 6.70 8.88
N ALA A 32 -14.77 6.49 9.67
CA ALA A 32 -14.89 6.10 11.07
C ALA A 32 -15.59 7.18 11.92
N TRP A 33 -15.29 8.45 11.64
CA TRP A 33 -15.98 9.57 12.27
C TRP A 33 -17.46 9.61 11.92
N ASP A 34 -17.80 9.48 10.64
CA ASP A 34 -19.19 9.53 10.19
C ASP A 34 -20.04 8.36 10.72
N LEU A 35 -19.43 7.17 10.87
CA LEU A 35 -20.13 6.01 11.42
C LEU A 35 -20.34 6.08 12.94
N THR A 36 -19.50 6.81 13.68
CA THR A 36 -19.49 6.71 15.15
C THR A 36 -19.71 8.03 15.86
N GLY A 37 -19.45 9.16 15.20
CA GLY A 37 -19.46 10.50 15.80
C GLY A 37 -18.44 10.69 16.94
N SER A 38 -17.45 9.79 17.08
CA SER A 38 -16.54 9.75 18.21
C SER A 38 -15.08 9.96 17.82
N ALA A 39 -14.42 10.93 18.45
CA ALA A 39 -12.97 11.12 18.28
C ALA A 39 -12.14 9.93 18.74
N THR A 40 -12.65 9.11 19.66
CA THR A 40 -11.99 7.89 20.14
C THR A 40 -11.87 6.85 19.02
N SER A 41 -12.84 6.79 18.12
CA SER A 41 -12.82 5.88 16.96
C SER A 41 -11.68 6.17 16.00
N LEU A 42 -11.29 7.45 15.86
CA LEU A 42 -10.13 7.87 15.07
C LEU A 42 -8.83 7.32 15.66
N ALA A 43 -8.73 7.34 16.99
CA ALA A 43 -7.57 6.76 17.68
C ALA A 43 -7.52 5.22 17.51
N TYR A 44 -8.67 4.53 17.62
CA TYR A 44 -8.74 3.08 17.44
C TYR A 44 -8.31 2.63 16.04
N ILE A 45 -8.76 3.30 14.99
CA ILE A 45 -8.32 2.97 13.62
C ILE A 45 -6.81 3.03 13.49
N ASN A 46 -6.18 4.09 14.00
CA ASN A 46 -4.73 4.26 13.94
C ASN A 46 -3.98 3.23 14.79
N LEU A 47 -4.47 2.95 16.00
CA LEU A 47 -3.87 1.95 16.89
C LEU A 47 -3.96 0.53 16.28
N VAL A 48 -5.09 0.17 15.71
CA VAL A 48 -5.31 -1.15 15.10
C VAL A 48 -4.43 -1.37 13.87
N VAL A 49 -4.02 -0.32 13.17
CA VAL A 49 -2.98 -0.40 12.11
C VAL A 49 -1.58 -0.48 12.74
N ALA A 50 -1.28 0.37 13.73
CA ALA A 50 0.06 0.53 14.28
C ALA A 50 0.53 -0.69 15.07
N ILE A 51 -0.34 -1.28 15.90
CA ILE A 51 0.01 -2.43 16.75
C ILE A 51 0.49 -3.63 15.91
N PRO A 52 -0.28 -4.17 14.96
CA PRO A 52 0.17 -5.28 14.13
C PRO A 52 1.36 -4.90 13.25
N MET A 53 1.46 -3.65 12.81
CA MET A 53 2.61 -3.15 12.04
C MET A 53 3.92 -3.28 12.83
N ILE A 54 3.93 -2.97 14.13
CA ILE A 54 5.10 -3.10 15.00
C ILE A 54 5.49 -4.58 15.13
N PHE A 55 4.55 -5.45 15.48
CA PHE A 55 4.82 -6.88 15.64
C PHE A 55 5.24 -7.56 14.33
N ALA A 56 4.53 -7.25 13.24
CA ALA A 56 4.83 -7.81 11.94
C ALA A 56 6.17 -7.29 11.37
N SER A 57 6.64 -6.10 11.74
CA SER A 57 7.95 -5.59 11.30
C SER A 57 9.11 -6.40 11.88
N ILE A 58 8.98 -6.90 13.10
CA ILE A 58 10.00 -7.74 13.75
C ILE A 58 10.17 -9.07 13.01
N VAL A 59 9.05 -9.67 12.58
CA VAL A 59 9.03 -10.95 11.87
C VAL A 59 9.25 -10.76 10.37
N GLY A 60 8.84 -9.60 9.85
CA GLY A 60 8.83 -9.26 8.43
C GLY A 60 10.21 -9.33 7.76
N GLY A 61 11.25 -8.90 8.46
CA GLY A 61 12.63 -8.99 7.97
C GLY A 61 13.04 -10.43 7.67
N ALA A 62 12.83 -11.33 8.63
CA ALA A 62 13.20 -12.75 8.50
C ALA A 62 12.40 -13.50 7.40
N ILE A 63 11.15 -13.11 7.17
CA ILE A 63 10.31 -13.70 6.12
C ILE A 63 10.69 -13.16 4.75
N THR A 64 10.97 -11.86 4.64
CA THR A 64 11.34 -11.20 3.38
C THR A 64 12.64 -11.77 2.79
N ASP A 65 13.53 -12.28 3.64
CA ASP A 65 14.78 -12.91 3.21
C ASP A 65 14.59 -14.33 2.65
N ARG A 66 13.49 -15.01 3.01
CA ARG A 66 13.22 -16.40 2.63
C ARG A 66 12.25 -16.56 1.46
N VAL A 67 11.44 -15.57 1.19
CA VAL A 67 10.37 -15.61 0.18
C VAL A 67 10.77 -14.75 -1.02
N GLU A 68 10.31 -15.13 -2.21
CA GLU A 68 10.49 -14.30 -3.40
C GLU A 68 9.83 -12.93 -3.20
N ARG A 69 10.64 -11.87 -3.21
CA ARG A 69 10.23 -10.49 -2.92
C ARG A 69 9.05 -10.03 -3.78
N ARG A 70 9.03 -10.41 -5.05
CA ARG A 70 7.94 -10.09 -5.98
C ARG A 70 6.62 -10.75 -5.57
N GLN A 71 6.66 -12.01 -5.16
CA GLN A 71 5.47 -12.72 -4.68
C GLN A 71 4.92 -12.08 -3.40
N LEU A 72 5.80 -11.71 -2.48
CA LEU A 72 5.43 -11.01 -1.24
C LEU A 72 4.66 -9.70 -1.53
N VAL A 73 5.17 -8.90 -2.47
CA VAL A 73 4.51 -7.65 -2.88
C VAL A 73 3.17 -7.95 -3.56
N LEU A 74 3.12 -8.92 -4.47
CA LEU A 74 1.88 -9.28 -5.19
C LEU A 74 0.80 -9.78 -4.21
N ILE A 75 1.15 -10.71 -3.32
CA ILE A 75 0.21 -11.25 -2.32
C ILE A 75 -0.29 -10.14 -1.39
N GLY A 76 0.64 -9.35 -0.82
CA GLY A 76 0.28 -8.26 0.08
C GLY A 76 -0.60 -7.21 -0.58
N GLN A 77 -0.29 -6.81 -1.81
CA GLN A 77 -1.10 -5.84 -2.55
C GLN A 77 -2.46 -6.40 -2.96
N SER A 78 -2.53 -7.66 -3.39
CA SER A 78 -3.81 -8.30 -3.72
C SER A 78 -4.70 -8.41 -2.48
N LEU A 79 -4.11 -8.67 -1.31
CA LEU A 79 -4.82 -8.66 -0.04
C LEU A 79 -5.39 -7.27 0.27
N ILE A 80 -4.63 -6.20 0.02
CA ILE A 80 -5.11 -4.82 0.19
C ILE A 80 -6.27 -4.53 -0.78
N VAL A 81 -6.16 -4.92 -2.05
CA VAL A 81 -7.26 -4.77 -3.03
C VAL A 81 -8.52 -5.50 -2.57
N ALA A 82 -8.40 -6.74 -2.13
CA ALA A 82 -9.53 -7.52 -1.60
C ALA A 82 -10.17 -6.84 -0.38
N ASN A 83 -9.35 -6.27 0.48
CA ASN A 83 -9.77 -5.51 1.66
C ASN A 83 -10.59 -4.26 1.30
N GLU A 84 -10.17 -3.52 0.27
CA GLU A 84 -10.91 -2.36 -0.24
C GLU A 84 -12.23 -2.76 -0.91
N ILE A 85 -12.23 -3.85 -1.71
CA ILE A 85 -13.45 -4.40 -2.33
C ILE A 85 -14.44 -4.84 -1.25
N PHE A 86 -13.96 -5.47 -0.17
CA PHE A 86 -14.80 -5.91 0.93
C PHE A 86 -15.54 -4.74 1.58
N ILE A 87 -14.86 -3.65 1.93
CA ILE A 87 -15.49 -2.45 2.49
C ILE A 87 -16.47 -1.82 1.50
N LEU A 88 -16.08 -1.68 0.22
CA LEU A 88 -16.98 -1.14 -0.80
C LEU A 88 -18.26 -1.97 -0.93
N THR A 89 -18.16 -3.30 -0.90
CA THR A 89 -19.31 -4.20 -0.95
C THR A 89 -20.24 -3.98 0.24
N LEU A 90 -19.68 -3.87 1.46
CA LEU A 90 -20.47 -3.59 2.67
C LEU A 90 -21.15 -2.23 2.61
N MET A 91 -20.50 -1.22 2.03
CA MET A 91 -21.10 0.11 1.81
C MET A 91 -22.25 0.07 0.81
N LEU A 92 -22.11 -0.72 -0.26
CA LEU A 92 -23.15 -0.86 -1.30
C LEU A 92 -24.37 -1.64 -0.79
N THR A 93 -24.15 -2.61 0.08
CA THR A 93 -25.23 -3.44 0.68
C THR A 93 -25.85 -2.81 1.93
N GLY A 94 -25.26 -1.74 2.46
CA GLY A 94 -25.77 -1.06 3.67
C GLY A 94 -25.45 -1.76 4.99
N TYR A 95 -24.59 -2.79 4.97
CA TYR A 95 -24.17 -3.55 6.16
C TYR A 95 -22.85 -3.07 6.77
N LEU A 96 -22.35 -1.88 6.35
CA LEU A 96 -21.10 -1.37 6.88
C LEU A 96 -21.25 -0.92 8.33
N GLU A 97 -20.42 -1.49 9.21
CA GLU A 97 -20.30 -1.10 10.61
C GLU A 97 -18.85 -0.76 10.95
N PHE A 98 -18.64 -0.03 12.03
CA PHE A 98 -17.31 0.43 12.44
C PHE A 98 -16.31 -0.72 12.67
N TRP A 99 -16.74 -1.86 13.21
CA TRP A 99 -15.86 -3.00 13.44
C TRP A 99 -15.28 -3.61 12.15
N HIS A 100 -15.99 -3.50 11.02
CA HIS A 100 -15.46 -3.91 9.72
C HIS A 100 -14.24 -3.07 9.32
N LEU A 101 -14.28 -1.76 9.62
CA LEU A 101 -13.12 -0.88 9.40
C LEU A 101 -11.93 -1.28 10.28
N LEU A 102 -12.17 -1.68 11.53
CA LEU A 102 -11.12 -2.16 12.41
C LEU A 102 -10.49 -3.46 11.89
N CYS A 103 -11.30 -4.44 11.45
CA CYS A 103 -10.80 -5.67 10.87
C CYS A 103 -9.91 -5.41 9.64
N THR A 104 -10.39 -4.55 8.73
CA THR A 104 -9.64 -4.22 7.52
C THR A 104 -8.39 -3.36 7.80
N ALA A 105 -8.42 -2.50 8.80
CA ALA A 105 -7.28 -1.76 9.29
C ALA A 105 -6.20 -2.70 9.87
N PHE A 106 -6.61 -3.71 10.64
CA PHE A 106 -5.71 -4.73 11.18
C PHE A 106 -5.01 -5.53 10.06
N VAL A 107 -5.77 -5.98 9.06
CA VAL A 107 -5.21 -6.70 7.89
C VAL A 107 -4.18 -5.84 7.15
N ALA A 108 -4.48 -4.55 6.94
CA ALA A 108 -3.55 -3.61 6.32
C ALA A 108 -2.28 -3.43 7.16
N GLY A 109 -2.43 -3.29 8.48
CA GLY A 109 -1.31 -3.19 9.43
C GLY A 109 -0.39 -4.42 9.40
N CYS A 110 -0.96 -5.61 9.22
CA CYS A 110 -0.18 -6.84 9.04
C CYS A 110 0.54 -6.89 7.67
N ALA A 111 -0.06 -6.37 6.61
CA ALA A 111 0.47 -6.49 5.25
C ALA A 111 1.61 -5.50 4.94
N PHE A 112 1.52 -4.26 5.40
CA PHE A 112 2.47 -3.19 5.06
C PHE A 112 3.94 -3.48 5.41
N PRO A 113 4.28 -4.07 6.58
CA PRO A 113 5.66 -4.38 6.94
C PRO A 113 6.37 -5.35 6.00
N PHE A 114 5.61 -6.17 5.25
CA PHE A 114 6.17 -7.07 4.25
C PHE A 114 6.29 -6.41 2.87
N ILE A 115 5.33 -5.56 2.50
CA ILE A 115 5.29 -4.90 1.18
C ILE A 115 6.43 -3.90 1.04
N MET A 116 6.66 -3.06 2.07
CA MET A 116 7.60 -1.94 2.00
C MET A 116 9.06 -2.38 1.79
N PRO A 117 9.66 -3.25 2.63
CA PRO A 117 11.03 -3.68 2.42
C PRO A 117 11.21 -4.50 1.14
N ALA A 118 10.21 -5.31 0.76
CA ALA A 118 10.25 -6.06 -0.48
C ALA A 118 10.30 -5.14 -1.71
N ARG A 119 9.52 -4.05 -1.74
CA ARG A 119 9.56 -3.05 -2.80
C ARG A 119 10.92 -2.34 -2.89
N MET A 120 11.49 -1.95 -1.75
CA MET A 120 12.82 -1.33 -1.70
C MET A 120 13.90 -2.27 -2.24
N ALA A 121 13.85 -3.54 -1.85
CA ALA A 121 14.78 -4.54 -2.31
C ALA A 121 14.65 -4.85 -3.82
N ILE A 122 13.42 -4.87 -4.37
CA ILE A 122 13.18 -5.00 -5.81
C ILE A 122 13.76 -3.79 -6.54
N THR A 123 13.56 -2.57 -6.02
CA THR A 123 14.12 -1.34 -6.62
C THR A 123 15.66 -1.44 -6.71
N ALA A 124 16.32 -1.86 -5.63
CA ALA A 124 17.77 -2.04 -5.59
C ALA A 124 18.27 -3.04 -6.66
N THR A 125 17.55 -4.16 -6.80
CA THR A 125 17.90 -5.20 -7.77
C THR A 125 17.72 -4.72 -9.23
N VAL A 126 16.64 -3.95 -9.50
CA VAL A 126 16.32 -3.49 -10.87
C VAL A 126 17.30 -2.42 -11.37
N VAL A 127 17.77 -1.52 -10.50
CA VAL A 127 18.60 -0.39 -10.91
C VAL A 127 20.10 -0.64 -10.78
N GLY A 128 20.51 -1.61 -9.98
CA GLY A 128 21.90 -1.89 -9.66
C GLY A 128 22.54 -0.86 -8.70
N PRO A 129 23.78 -1.13 -8.23
CA PRO A 129 24.45 -0.32 -7.21
C PRO A 129 24.70 1.12 -7.66
N ASP A 130 25.12 1.33 -8.92
CA ASP A 130 25.51 2.65 -9.44
C ASP A 130 24.35 3.67 -9.45
N LYS A 131 23.12 3.21 -9.55
CA LYS A 131 21.92 4.06 -9.66
C LYS A 131 21.02 3.98 -8.43
N LEU A 132 21.41 3.19 -7.42
CA LEU A 132 20.60 2.92 -6.24
C LEU A 132 20.22 4.20 -5.49
N GLN A 133 21.20 5.07 -5.21
CA GLN A 133 20.97 6.31 -4.48
C GLN A 133 19.93 7.20 -5.17
N SER A 134 20.06 7.37 -6.48
CA SER A 134 19.09 8.16 -7.25
C SER A 134 17.71 7.51 -7.28
N ALA A 135 17.61 6.17 -7.40
CA ALA A 135 16.34 5.47 -7.39
C ALA A 135 15.62 5.58 -6.04
N MET A 136 16.36 5.50 -4.94
CA MET A 136 15.83 5.70 -3.59
C MET A 136 15.37 7.14 -3.38
N ALA A 137 16.10 8.14 -3.90
CA ALA A 137 15.65 9.53 -3.88
C ALA A 137 14.34 9.74 -4.64
N TYR A 138 14.19 9.15 -5.84
CA TYR A 138 12.93 9.19 -6.59
C TYR A 138 11.78 8.49 -5.85
N ALA A 139 12.01 7.30 -5.27
CA ALA A 139 11.01 6.60 -4.50
C ALA A 139 10.57 7.41 -3.26
N GLY A 140 11.51 8.04 -2.56
CA GLY A 140 11.24 8.92 -1.43
C GLY A 140 10.45 10.17 -1.84
N SER A 141 10.79 10.78 -2.98
CA SER A 141 10.03 11.92 -3.53
C SER A 141 8.60 11.55 -3.86
N VAL A 142 8.36 10.42 -4.51
CA VAL A 142 7.02 9.91 -4.80
C VAL A 142 6.23 9.67 -3.52
N MET A 143 6.85 9.05 -2.52
CA MET A 143 6.21 8.80 -1.23
C MET A 143 5.83 10.12 -0.53
N ASN A 144 6.72 11.12 -0.52
CA ASN A 144 6.45 12.42 0.11
C ASN A 144 5.37 13.21 -0.64
N LEU A 145 5.40 13.23 -1.97
CA LEU A 145 4.34 13.84 -2.79
C LEU A 145 2.99 13.16 -2.53
N SER A 146 2.98 11.83 -2.44
CA SER A 146 1.75 11.07 -2.16
C SER A 146 1.16 11.37 -0.77
N ARG A 147 1.96 11.77 0.20
CA ARG A 147 1.46 12.21 1.53
C ARG A 147 0.65 13.50 1.46
N VAL A 148 0.92 14.35 0.49
CA VAL A 148 0.19 15.62 0.28
C VAL A 148 -0.96 15.40 -0.70
N PHE A 149 -0.66 14.84 -1.86
CA PHE A 149 -1.64 14.67 -2.94
C PHE A 149 -2.65 13.54 -2.69
N GLY A 150 -2.27 12.49 -1.96
CA GLY A 150 -3.16 11.38 -1.65
C GLY A 150 -4.39 11.81 -0.85
N PRO A 151 -4.21 12.39 0.35
CA PRO A 151 -5.33 12.92 1.13
C PRO A 151 -6.11 14.02 0.41
N ALA A 152 -5.44 14.94 -0.31
CA ALA A 152 -6.10 15.99 -1.07
C ALA A 152 -7.01 15.42 -2.16
N LEU A 153 -6.51 14.46 -2.96
CA LEU A 153 -7.28 13.79 -3.99
C LEU A 153 -8.49 13.05 -3.40
N MET A 154 -8.26 12.24 -2.35
CA MET A 154 -9.35 11.47 -1.73
C MET A 154 -10.37 12.39 -1.03
N GLY A 155 -9.94 13.48 -0.42
CA GLY A 155 -10.85 14.46 0.15
C GLY A 155 -11.78 15.10 -0.88
N ILE A 156 -11.26 15.46 -2.06
CA ILE A 156 -12.06 15.95 -3.19
C ILE A 156 -13.05 14.88 -3.68
N ILE A 157 -12.59 13.63 -3.81
CA ILE A 157 -13.45 12.53 -4.26
C ILE A 157 -14.56 12.22 -3.23
N VAL A 158 -14.24 12.22 -1.94
CA VAL A 158 -15.26 12.05 -0.89
C VAL A 158 -16.29 13.18 -0.94
N ALA A 159 -15.85 14.44 -1.14
CA ALA A 159 -16.75 15.58 -1.21
C ALA A 159 -17.70 15.56 -2.44
N GLN A 160 -17.29 14.95 -3.56
CA GLN A 160 -18.08 14.93 -4.80
C GLN A 160 -18.82 13.60 -5.04
N PHE A 161 -18.28 12.49 -4.61
CA PHE A 161 -18.75 11.14 -4.94
C PHE A 161 -18.91 10.25 -3.70
N ASP A 162 -18.92 10.82 -2.51
CA ASP A 162 -18.97 10.12 -1.23
C ASP A 162 -17.81 9.13 -1.02
N TYR A 163 -17.84 8.40 0.08
CA TYR A 163 -16.86 7.37 0.41
C TYR A 163 -16.82 6.24 -0.65
N LYS A 164 -17.96 5.94 -1.31
CA LYS A 164 -18.02 4.92 -2.37
C LYS A 164 -17.09 5.26 -3.51
N GLY A 165 -17.07 6.52 -3.95
CA GLY A 165 -16.16 7.00 -4.98
C GLY A 165 -14.69 6.90 -4.58
N ALA A 166 -14.36 7.24 -3.32
CA ALA A 166 -12.99 7.14 -2.81
C ALA A 166 -12.51 5.68 -2.74
N TYR A 167 -13.35 4.75 -2.30
CA TYR A 167 -13.01 3.32 -2.31
C TYR A 167 -12.88 2.75 -3.72
N MET A 168 -13.73 3.14 -4.68
CA MET A 168 -13.58 2.77 -6.09
C MET A 168 -12.24 3.25 -6.66
N LEU A 169 -11.88 4.52 -6.42
CA LEU A 169 -10.59 5.06 -6.87
C LEU A 169 -9.42 4.31 -6.22
N SER A 170 -9.49 4.00 -4.94
CA SER A 170 -8.46 3.21 -4.26
C SER A 170 -8.28 1.83 -4.87
N ILE A 171 -9.36 1.14 -5.18
CA ILE A 171 -9.33 -0.17 -5.85
C ILE A 171 -8.62 -0.05 -7.20
N VAL A 172 -8.94 0.97 -8.00
CA VAL A 172 -8.28 1.22 -9.28
C VAL A 172 -6.78 1.48 -9.11
N LEU A 173 -6.40 2.34 -8.16
CA LEU A 173 -5.00 2.68 -7.89
C LEU A 173 -4.20 1.48 -7.37
N TYR A 174 -4.73 0.72 -6.41
CA TYR A 174 -4.06 -0.48 -5.90
C TYR A 174 -3.99 -1.59 -6.95
N SER A 175 -5.06 -1.80 -7.73
CA SER A 175 -5.06 -2.77 -8.83
C SER A 175 -4.05 -2.40 -9.92
N SER A 176 -3.94 -1.11 -10.27
CA SER A 176 -2.92 -0.64 -11.21
C SER A 176 -1.50 -0.88 -10.68
N ALA A 177 -1.27 -0.71 -9.36
CA ALA A 177 0.00 -1.04 -8.72
C ALA A 177 0.32 -2.55 -8.78
N VAL A 178 -0.68 -3.43 -8.63
CA VAL A 178 -0.54 -4.88 -8.82
C VAL A 178 -0.18 -5.19 -10.28
N LEU A 179 -0.90 -4.60 -11.25
CA LEU A 179 -0.63 -4.80 -12.68
C LEU A 179 0.77 -4.34 -13.07
N CYS A 180 1.22 -3.18 -12.56
CA CYS A 180 2.58 -2.71 -12.78
C CYS A 180 3.64 -3.69 -12.27
N MET A 181 3.36 -4.43 -11.19
CA MET A 181 4.30 -5.42 -10.66
C MET A 181 4.47 -6.64 -11.59
N PHE A 182 3.50 -6.95 -12.45
CA PHE A 182 3.67 -7.99 -13.46
C PHE A 182 4.68 -7.59 -14.55
N GLY A 183 4.84 -6.29 -14.83
CA GLY A 183 5.88 -5.78 -15.73
C GLY A 183 7.30 -5.81 -15.16
N VAL A 184 7.45 -6.11 -13.86
CA VAL A 184 8.75 -6.30 -13.21
C VAL A 184 9.15 -7.77 -13.24
N GLY A 185 10.33 -8.08 -13.81
CA GLY A 185 10.85 -9.45 -13.90
C GLY A 185 11.01 -10.12 -12.52
N ARG A 186 11.01 -11.45 -12.52
CA ARG A 186 11.26 -12.24 -11.30
C ARG A 186 12.67 -11.92 -10.77
N SER A 187 12.74 -11.30 -9.62
CA SER A 187 13.98 -11.10 -8.87
C SER A 187 14.19 -12.31 -7.97
N ARG A 188 14.90 -13.32 -8.45
CA ARG A 188 15.40 -14.37 -7.55
C ARG A 188 16.36 -13.72 -6.56
N SER A 189 16.17 -13.98 -5.29
CA SER A 189 17.17 -13.77 -4.24
C SER A 189 18.43 -14.56 -4.69
N GLY A 190 19.40 -13.85 -5.28
CA GLY A 190 20.66 -14.47 -5.65
C GLY A 190 21.38 -14.89 -4.39
N ARG A 191 21.49 -16.20 -4.19
CA ARG A 191 22.47 -16.81 -3.31
C ARG A 191 23.85 -16.36 -3.83
N GLN A 192 24.32 -15.22 -3.32
CA GLN A 192 25.73 -14.86 -3.43
C GLN A 192 26.52 -15.80 -2.51
N GLY A 193 27.04 -16.84 -3.13
CA GLY A 193 27.86 -17.79 -2.41
C GLY A 193 28.17 -18.98 -3.29
N ASP A 194 28.95 -18.76 -4.33
CA ASP A 194 29.86 -19.73 -4.93
C ASP A 194 30.86 -18.95 -5.78
N VAL A 195 31.90 -18.46 -5.14
CA VAL A 195 33.29 -18.40 -5.65
C VAL A 195 34.21 -18.48 -4.45
#